data_2c20a7e9f7e4d9d5033922d93a641739
#
_entry.id   2c20a7e9f7e4d9d5033922d93a641739
#
_cell.length_a   1.000
_cell.length_b   1.000
_cell.length_c   1.000
_cell.angle_alpha   90.00
_cell.angle_beta   90.00
_cell.angle_gamma   90.00
#
_symmetry.space_group_name_H-M   'P 1'
#
loop_
_entity.id
_entity.type
_entity.pdbx_description
1 polymer ?
#
loop_
_entity_poly.entity_id
_entity_poly.type
_entity_poly.pdbx_seq_one_letter_code
_entity_poly.pdbx_strand_id
1 'polypeptide(L)'
;LKTPFGGAFQPEEDHVHRLGPMQTIEFPMKEYSESEEIDYVVIGVGSAGGVLLQRLSRAGFKVVGLEAGPFWDTERDWVSDEAGSHQLYWEDLRITGGKNPLALGANNCGKGVGGGSVHWAAFTPRFHPSDFEIYTRDGVGTDWPISYWDLKPYYELLELEMPVAGPAFYPWGDPHGYAFGPHPMGGVGNTLVRGCTNLGIGVSAGGPVAILSGSRGNRPHCIYRGFCIQGCKVGAKASTLVTHVPDALENGAEIRDRCMVSRIHHDSGTNRVTGVSYLDSEGKEHFQKAKAVIVSGYAIETPRLLLNSACRGYENGLANSSDTVGRYLMAQAGNVILGRFEEPVRMYKAPPAHALTEEFYETDSKRDFARGFAIQTVGPLPIAFAKQMMAARGCWGWGMRRIMMDYNHWAAFGLLGEILPWPDNRVTLAEETDQFGLRVAHVNFDLHDNDHKLIKFGKDKVEQVMRAAGAQEIVQEARYAHLVGGARMGRDPAKSVVDCYGRTHDIANLFVCDGSMLPTQGSANPGLTIQALAARTADYLISQSATIFRSDRRDMTPPPVRRELSPPGTHGPGVPRLANI
;
A
#
# COMPACT_ATOMS: atom_id res chain seq x y z
N LEU A 1 54.22 -20.65 38.92
CA LEU A 1 53.31 -21.55 38.24
C LEU A 1 53.08 -21.04 36.79
N LYS A 2 53.79 -21.64 35.85
CA LYS A 2 53.66 -21.37 34.42
C LYS A 2 52.41 -22.10 33.91
N THR A 3 51.50 -21.40 33.24
CA THR A 3 50.44 -22.01 32.42
C THR A 3 50.95 -22.19 31.01
N PRO A 4 50.72 -23.33 30.37
CA PRO A 4 51.11 -23.60 28.99
C PRO A 4 49.93 -23.28 28.06
N PHE A 5 49.95 -22.16 27.39
CA PHE A 5 49.29 -21.89 26.11
C PHE A 5 49.71 -20.49 25.61
N GLY A 6 50.94 -20.45 25.09
CA GLY A 6 51.45 -19.35 24.29
C GLY A 6 51.50 -19.78 22.84
N GLY A 7 50.46 -19.62 22.13
CA GLY A 7 50.38 -19.67 20.67
C GLY A 7 49.88 -18.32 20.20
N ALA A 8 50.75 -17.51 19.59
CA ALA A 8 50.33 -16.30 18.90
C ALA A 8 49.51 -16.72 17.70
N PHE A 9 48.21 -16.38 17.71
CA PHE A 9 47.36 -16.47 16.56
C PHE A 9 47.80 -15.34 15.61
N GLN A 10 48.47 -15.67 14.54
CA GLN A 10 48.57 -14.80 13.38
C GLN A 10 47.25 -14.99 12.62
N PRO A 11 46.49 -13.91 12.33
CA PRO A 11 45.37 -14.06 11.41
C PRO A 11 45.93 -14.33 10.01
N GLU A 12 45.69 -15.53 9.47
CA GLU A 12 45.75 -15.73 8.04
C GLU A 12 44.87 -14.69 7.38
N GLU A 13 45.41 -13.96 6.41
CA GLU A 13 44.65 -13.10 5.51
C GLU A 13 43.70 -13.97 4.69
N ASP A 14 42.58 -14.38 5.28
CA ASP A 14 41.47 -14.93 4.54
C ASP A 14 40.99 -13.87 3.55
N HIS A 15 41.01 -14.25 2.29
CA HIS A 15 40.47 -13.52 1.18
C HIS A 15 39.04 -13.05 1.49
N VAL A 16 38.91 -11.90 2.15
CA VAL A 16 37.69 -11.14 2.11
C VAL A 16 37.49 -10.78 0.64
N HIS A 17 36.65 -11.52 -0.04
CA HIS A 17 36.09 -11.07 -1.30
C HIS A 17 35.53 -9.70 -1.03
N ARG A 18 36.29 -8.66 -1.34
CA ARG A 18 35.76 -7.31 -1.49
C ARG A 18 34.68 -7.44 -2.55
N LEU A 19 33.43 -7.50 -2.10
CA LEU A 19 32.32 -7.12 -2.95
C LEU A 19 32.69 -5.73 -3.43
N GLY A 20 33.06 -5.60 -4.69
CA GLY A 20 33.30 -4.32 -5.32
C GLY A 20 32.09 -3.44 -5.06
N PRO A 21 32.23 -2.11 -5.03
CA PRO A 21 31.07 -1.23 -4.92
C PRO A 21 30.06 -1.71 -5.95
N MET A 22 28.80 -1.93 -5.52
CA MET A 22 27.71 -2.17 -6.46
C MET A 22 27.86 -1.06 -7.51
N GLN A 23 28.20 -1.44 -8.73
CA GLN A 23 28.23 -0.47 -9.81
C GLN A 23 26.85 0.17 -9.81
N THR A 24 26.78 1.43 -9.51
CA THR A 24 25.63 2.27 -9.85
C THR A 24 25.51 2.06 -11.36
N ILE A 25 24.53 1.26 -11.76
CA ILE A 25 24.23 1.10 -13.18
C ILE A 25 23.60 2.44 -13.53
N GLU A 26 24.42 3.37 -14.04
CA GLU A 26 23.94 4.57 -14.72
C GLU A 26 23.28 4.08 -16.00
N PHE A 27 21.98 3.76 -15.90
CA PHE A 27 21.17 3.65 -17.11
C PHE A 27 21.13 5.06 -17.72
N PRO A 28 21.48 5.23 -19.01
CA PRO A 28 21.18 6.50 -19.67
C PRO A 28 19.66 6.68 -19.61
N MET A 29 19.18 7.53 -18.69
CA MET A 29 17.75 7.81 -18.59
C MET A 29 17.32 8.40 -19.93
N LYS A 30 16.26 7.82 -20.48
CA LYS A 30 15.63 8.38 -21.67
C LYS A 30 15.05 9.74 -21.29
N GLU A 31 15.29 10.75 -22.10
CA GLU A 31 14.66 12.06 -21.97
C GLU A 31 13.77 12.32 -23.18
N TYR A 32 12.53 12.70 -22.93
CA TYR A 32 11.59 13.16 -23.95
C TYR A 32 11.43 14.68 -23.88
N SER A 33 11.40 15.33 -25.03
CA SER A 33 11.13 16.77 -25.08
C SER A 33 9.72 17.07 -24.56
N GLU A 34 9.56 18.15 -23.83
CA GLU A 34 8.23 18.63 -23.37
C GLU A 34 7.28 18.91 -24.54
N SER A 35 7.83 19.33 -25.71
CA SER A 35 7.06 19.52 -26.93
C SER A 35 6.68 18.21 -27.64
N GLU A 36 7.31 17.09 -27.28
CA GLU A 36 7.02 15.80 -27.87
C GLU A 36 5.74 15.23 -27.29
N GLU A 37 4.84 14.75 -28.15
CA GLU A 37 3.65 14.05 -27.69
C GLU A 37 4.02 12.62 -27.35
N ILE A 38 3.91 12.27 -26.07
CA ILE A 38 4.17 10.92 -25.58
C ILE A 38 2.90 10.07 -25.53
N ASP A 39 3.05 8.75 -25.48
CA ASP A 39 1.90 7.86 -25.47
C ASP A 39 1.15 7.95 -24.14
N TYR A 40 1.86 7.84 -23.01
CA TYR A 40 1.28 7.87 -21.67
C TYR A 40 2.09 8.75 -20.72
N VAL A 41 1.40 9.65 -20.00
CA VAL A 41 1.91 10.27 -18.77
C VAL A 41 1.34 9.51 -17.58
N VAL A 42 2.19 9.07 -16.66
CA VAL A 42 1.82 8.46 -15.36
C VAL A 42 2.12 9.48 -14.27
N ILE A 43 1.08 9.92 -13.56
CA ILE A 43 1.19 10.90 -12.48
C ILE A 43 1.28 10.15 -11.14
N GLY A 44 2.46 10.21 -10.50
CA GLY A 44 2.83 9.45 -9.32
C GLY A 44 3.52 8.13 -9.66
N VAL A 45 4.78 7.99 -9.24
CA VAL A 45 5.61 6.80 -9.47
C VAL A 45 5.67 5.93 -8.20
N GLY A 46 4.49 5.70 -7.62
CA GLY A 46 4.30 4.86 -6.43
C GLY A 46 4.13 3.38 -6.75
N SER A 47 3.37 2.68 -5.88
CA SER A 47 3.11 1.24 -6.01
C SER A 47 2.42 0.86 -7.33
N ALA A 48 1.41 1.61 -7.78
CA ALA A 48 0.75 1.38 -9.06
C ALA A 48 1.55 1.96 -10.22
N GLY A 49 1.99 3.22 -10.10
CA GLY A 49 2.71 3.92 -11.19
C GLY A 49 3.98 3.20 -11.62
N GLY A 50 4.75 2.63 -10.69
CA GLY A 50 5.94 1.85 -11.02
C GLY A 50 5.64 0.60 -11.86
N VAL A 51 4.54 -0.11 -11.56
CA VAL A 51 4.08 -1.26 -12.35
C VAL A 51 3.61 -0.83 -13.74
N LEU A 52 2.85 0.27 -13.83
CA LEU A 52 2.39 0.83 -15.10
C LEU A 52 3.56 1.23 -16.00
N LEU A 53 4.54 1.97 -15.45
CA LEU A 53 5.73 2.39 -16.19
C LEU A 53 6.49 1.18 -16.76
N GLN A 54 6.72 0.15 -15.96
CA GLN A 54 7.39 -1.06 -16.39
C GLN A 54 6.67 -1.75 -17.54
N ARG A 55 5.37 -2.00 -17.39
CA ARG A 55 4.63 -2.78 -18.39
C ARG A 55 4.43 -2.02 -19.69
N LEU A 56 4.15 -0.72 -19.61
CA LEU A 56 3.96 0.12 -20.80
C LEU A 56 5.27 0.34 -21.56
N SER A 57 6.39 0.58 -20.87
CA SER A 57 7.69 0.72 -21.53
C SER A 57 8.18 -0.58 -22.16
N ARG A 58 8.00 -1.73 -21.48
CA ARG A 58 8.27 -3.05 -22.06
C ARG A 58 7.47 -3.32 -23.35
N ALA A 59 6.27 -2.79 -23.44
CA ALA A 59 5.44 -2.89 -24.63
C ALA A 59 5.84 -1.89 -25.75
N GLY A 60 6.88 -1.07 -25.53
CA GLY A 60 7.46 -0.15 -26.51
C GLY A 60 6.78 1.22 -26.59
N PHE A 61 5.92 1.57 -25.62
CA PHE A 61 5.30 2.90 -25.56
C PHE A 61 6.27 3.94 -25.00
N LYS A 62 6.13 5.20 -25.45
CA LYS A 62 6.78 6.36 -24.84
C LYS A 62 6.04 6.71 -23.55
N VAL A 63 6.71 6.56 -22.41
CA VAL A 63 6.08 6.76 -21.11
C VAL A 63 6.90 7.71 -20.26
N VAL A 64 6.24 8.73 -19.69
CA VAL A 64 6.84 9.65 -18.71
C VAL A 64 6.11 9.50 -17.38
N GLY A 65 6.87 9.21 -16.33
CA GLY A 65 6.42 9.24 -14.94
C GLY A 65 6.75 10.60 -14.31
N LEU A 66 5.75 11.27 -13.74
CA LEU A 66 5.93 12.51 -12.98
C LEU A 66 5.73 12.22 -11.50
N GLU A 67 6.77 12.42 -10.69
CA GLU A 67 6.75 12.14 -9.25
C GLU A 67 7.02 13.42 -8.43
N ALA A 68 6.16 13.70 -7.47
CA ALA A 68 6.26 14.92 -6.66
C ALA A 68 7.45 14.93 -5.69
N GLY A 69 7.90 13.75 -5.27
CA GLY A 69 9.05 13.61 -4.38
C GLY A 69 10.34 13.19 -5.09
N PRO A 70 11.42 12.96 -4.34
CA PRO A 70 12.72 12.65 -4.91
C PRO A 70 12.83 11.23 -5.46
N PHE A 71 13.80 11.02 -6.34
CA PHE A 71 14.29 9.70 -6.71
C PHE A 71 15.31 9.24 -5.65
N TRP A 72 14.96 8.20 -4.89
CA TRP A 72 15.77 7.74 -3.77
C TRP A 72 16.97 6.89 -4.22
N ASP A 73 18.13 7.17 -3.63
CA ASP A 73 19.27 6.26 -3.62
C ASP A 73 19.24 5.45 -2.33
N THR A 74 19.03 4.14 -2.44
CA THR A 74 18.86 3.27 -1.26
C THR A 74 20.10 3.21 -0.36
N GLU A 75 21.32 3.43 -0.90
CA GLU A 75 22.56 3.40 -0.14
C GLU A 75 22.86 4.72 0.55
N ARG A 76 22.58 5.85 -0.09
CA ARG A 76 22.91 7.19 0.41
C ARG A 76 21.79 7.76 1.28
N ASP A 77 20.54 7.66 0.81
CA ASP A 77 19.44 8.37 1.44
C ASP A 77 18.86 7.63 2.64
N TRP A 78 19.05 6.30 2.75
CA TRP A 78 18.48 5.51 3.83
C TRP A 78 19.52 5.06 4.83
N VAL A 79 19.77 5.89 5.81
CA VAL A 79 20.84 5.72 6.82
C VAL A 79 20.50 4.80 8.00
N SER A 80 19.32 4.13 8.01
CA SER A 80 18.86 3.29 9.13
C SER A 80 18.76 4.08 10.44
N ASP A 81 18.23 5.28 10.33
CA ASP A 81 17.90 6.16 11.43
C ASP A 81 16.38 6.34 11.49
N GLU A 82 15.78 5.97 12.61
CA GLU A 82 14.33 6.11 12.79
C GLU A 82 13.90 7.58 12.78
N ALA A 83 14.72 8.49 13.32
CA ALA A 83 14.42 9.92 13.33
C ALA A 83 14.41 10.54 11.94
N GLY A 84 15.27 10.06 11.03
CA GLY A 84 15.35 10.54 9.64
C GLY A 84 14.26 10.01 8.72
N SER A 85 13.42 9.06 9.16
CA SER A 85 12.42 8.42 8.29
C SER A 85 11.30 9.34 7.82
N HIS A 86 11.09 10.50 8.45
CA HIS A 86 10.06 11.47 8.06
C HIS A 86 10.21 11.94 6.61
N GLN A 87 11.43 12.00 6.07
CA GLN A 87 11.68 12.39 4.68
C GLN A 87 10.94 11.51 3.64
N LEU A 88 10.56 10.28 4.00
CA LEU A 88 9.84 9.35 3.12
C LEU A 88 8.36 9.66 3.03
N TYR A 89 7.84 10.50 3.91
CA TYR A 89 6.41 10.72 4.06
C TYR A 89 5.94 12.00 3.38
N TRP A 90 4.67 12.01 2.99
CA TRP A 90 4.02 13.22 2.50
C TRP A 90 3.61 14.07 3.69
N GLU A 91 4.41 15.09 3.99
CA GLU A 91 4.20 16.02 5.11
C GLU A 91 3.61 17.37 4.67
N ASP A 92 3.34 17.57 3.37
CA ASP A 92 2.73 18.80 2.88
C ASP A 92 1.34 19.01 3.51
N LEU A 93 0.93 20.27 3.63
CA LEU A 93 -0.29 20.68 4.29
C LEU A 93 -1.53 19.95 3.75
N ARG A 94 -2.34 19.43 4.65
CA ARG A 94 -3.69 18.91 4.43
C ARG A 94 -4.57 19.33 5.59
N ILE A 95 -5.82 19.64 5.31
CA ILE A 95 -6.80 19.97 6.34
C ILE A 95 -7.60 18.72 6.64
N THR A 96 -7.82 18.43 7.92
CA THR A 96 -8.63 17.28 8.35
C THR A 96 -9.86 17.75 9.11
N GLY A 97 -10.99 17.08 8.87
CA GLY A 97 -12.28 17.38 9.48
C GLY A 97 -13.07 16.11 9.78
N GLY A 98 -14.31 16.31 10.21
CA GLY A 98 -15.20 15.24 10.67
C GLY A 98 -15.15 15.03 12.17
N LYS A 99 -15.92 14.06 12.66
CA LYS A 99 -15.97 13.68 14.10
C LYS A 99 -14.78 12.83 14.51
N ASN A 100 -14.19 12.12 13.55
CA ASN A 100 -13.03 11.24 13.75
C ASN A 100 -11.90 11.63 12.79
N PRO A 101 -11.36 12.86 12.86
CA PRO A 101 -10.40 13.36 11.89
C PRO A 101 -9.16 12.46 11.83
N LEU A 102 -8.71 12.16 10.61
CA LEU A 102 -7.53 11.33 10.40
C LEU A 102 -6.27 12.11 10.78
N ALA A 103 -5.39 11.47 11.53
CA ALA A 103 -4.01 11.95 11.69
C ALA A 103 -3.24 11.64 10.41
N LEU A 104 -3.14 12.62 9.52
CA LEU A 104 -2.40 12.51 8.25
C LEU A 104 -0.93 12.88 8.45
N GLY A 105 -0.10 12.46 7.52
CA GLY A 105 1.37 12.52 7.63
C GLY A 105 1.95 11.21 8.13
N ALA A 106 3.16 11.22 8.65
CA ALA A 106 3.88 10.02 9.07
C ALA A 106 3.80 8.92 7.98
N ASN A 107 3.53 7.68 8.34
CA ASN A 107 3.55 6.56 7.40
C ASN A 107 2.22 6.30 6.64
N ASN A 108 1.35 7.28 6.51
CA ASN A 108 0.09 7.11 5.80
C ASN A 108 0.21 7.33 4.28
N CYS A 109 1.20 8.09 3.84
CA CYS A 109 1.45 8.37 2.44
C CYS A 109 2.94 8.61 2.19
N GLY A 110 3.50 8.00 1.15
CA GLY A 110 4.89 8.23 0.73
C GLY A 110 4.97 9.34 -0.31
N LYS A 111 6.11 10.05 -0.33
CA LYS A 111 6.47 11.06 -1.33
C LYS A 111 7.84 10.74 -1.88
N GLY A 112 7.91 10.39 -3.17
CA GLY A 112 9.13 9.99 -3.87
C GLY A 112 8.95 8.71 -4.69
N VAL A 113 9.90 8.44 -5.55
CA VAL A 113 9.86 7.26 -6.43
C VAL A 113 9.76 5.96 -5.60
N GLY A 114 8.76 5.15 -5.92
CA GLY A 114 8.37 3.99 -5.13
C GLY A 114 7.19 4.25 -4.19
N GLY A 115 6.86 5.52 -3.89
CA GLY A 115 5.70 5.92 -3.08
C GLY A 115 5.59 5.16 -1.76
N GLY A 116 4.38 4.78 -1.37
CA GLY A 116 4.13 4.02 -0.15
C GLY A 116 4.90 2.71 -0.03
N SER A 117 5.34 2.09 -1.15
CA SER A 117 6.09 0.84 -1.11
C SER A 117 7.51 0.98 -0.53
N VAL A 118 8.09 2.19 -0.50
CA VAL A 118 9.41 2.39 0.12
C VAL A 118 9.37 2.38 1.65
N HIS A 119 8.20 2.62 2.26
CA HIS A 119 8.04 2.63 3.73
C HIS A 119 6.98 1.65 4.25
N TRP A 120 6.43 0.77 3.41
CA TRP A 120 5.48 -0.25 3.86
C TRP A 120 6.16 -1.38 4.65
N ALA A 121 5.38 -2.12 5.43
CA ALA A 121 5.85 -3.32 6.13
C ALA A 121 6.01 -4.53 5.20
N ALA A 122 5.59 -4.39 3.95
CA ALA A 122 5.59 -5.39 2.90
C ALA A 122 4.71 -6.63 3.16
N PHE A 123 3.71 -6.53 4.03
CA PHE A 123 2.65 -7.53 4.07
C PHE A 123 1.87 -7.51 2.75
N THR A 124 1.69 -8.67 2.15
CA THR A 124 1.09 -8.83 0.82
C THR A 124 0.08 -9.98 0.76
N PRO A 125 -0.88 -10.07 1.69
CA PRO A 125 -1.99 -11.01 1.53
C PRO A 125 -2.83 -10.58 0.32
N ARG A 126 -3.47 -11.56 -0.34
CA ARG A 126 -4.49 -11.28 -1.35
C ARG A 126 -5.78 -10.86 -0.67
N PHE A 127 -6.60 -10.06 -1.33
CA PHE A 127 -7.99 -9.91 -0.91
C PHE A 127 -8.73 -11.24 -1.07
N HIS A 128 -9.75 -11.46 -0.23
CA HIS A 128 -10.57 -12.65 -0.33
C HIS A 128 -11.57 -12.55 -1.50
N PRO A 129 -12.02 -13.67 -2.08
CA PRO A 129 -13.08 -13.64 -3.08
C PRO A 129 -14.34 -12.89 -2.60
N SER A 130 -14.64 -12.95 -1.30
CA SER A 130 -15.77 -12.26 -0.67
C SER A 130 -15.68 -10.72 -0.75
N ASP A 131 -14.47 -10.13 -0.80
CA ASP A 131 -14.29 -8.68 -0.87
C ASP A 131 -14.82 -8.08 -2.17
N PHE A 132 -14.94 -8.91 -3.21
CA PHE A 132 -15.42 -8.48 -4.52
C PHE A 132 -16.95 -8.47 -4.64
N GLU A 133 -17.66 -9.05 -3.66
CA GLU A 133 -19.11 -9.30 -3.69
C GLU A 133 -19.79 -8.90 -2.36
N ILE A 134 -19.28 -7.87 -1.66
CA ILE A 134 -19.74 -7.57 -0.30
C ILE A 134 -21.19 -7.10 -0.24
N TYR A 135 -21.68 -6.40 -1.26
CA TYR A 135 -23.09 -5.99 -1.30
C TYR A 135 -24.01 -7.19 -1.51
N THR A 136 -23.67 -8.06 -2.45
CA THR A 136 -24.43 -9.29 -2.71
C THR A 136 -24.44 -10.23 -1.51
N ARG A 137 -23.33 -10.33 -0.77
CA ARG A 137 -23.17 -11.26 0.36
C ARG A 137 -23.69 -10.71 1.68
N ASP A 138 -23.33 -9.46 1.98
CA ASP A 138 -23.47 -8.89 3.31
C ASP A 138 -24.45 -7.71 3.34
N GLY A 139 -24.94 -7.25 2.19
CA GLY A 139 -25.90 -6.15 2.07
C GLY A 139 -25.31 -4.76 2.36
N VAL A 140 -23.97 -4.63 2.42
CA VAL A 140 -23.25 -3.39 2.73
C VAL A 140 -22.30 -3.00 1.63
N GLY A 141 -21.90 -1.73 1.57
CA GLY A 141 -20.91 -1.24 0.60
C GLY A 141 -21.37 -1.38 -0.85
N THR A 142 -20.53 -1.98 -1.69
CA THR A 142 -20.81 -2.20 -3.11
C THR A 142 -19.99 -3.37 -3.64
N ASP A 143 -20.53 -4.11 -4.61
CA ASP A 143 -19.76 -5.13 -5.32
C ASP A 143 -18.74 -4.48 -6.26
N TRP A 144 -17.63 -5.15 -6.46
CA TRP A 144 -16.64 -4.75 -7.45
C TRP A 144 -17.16 -5.02 -8.88
N PRO A 145 -16.75 -4.23 -9.89
CA PRO A 145 -17.12 -4.53 -11.29
C PRO A 145 -16.37 -5.73 -11.88
N ILE A 146 -15.41 -6.29 -11.13
CA ILE A 146 -14.59 -7.47 -11.44
C ILE A 146 -14.70 -8.50 -10.31
N SER A 147 -14.36 -9.74 -10.61
CA SER A 147 -14.27 -10.81 -9.62
C SER A 147 -12.83 -11.00 -9.13
N TYR A 148 -12.66 -11.73 -8.02
CA TYR A 148 -11.35 -12.21 -7.57
C TYR A 148 -10.60 -12.96 -8.69
N TRP A 149 -11.30 -13.79 -9.45
CA TRP A 149 -10.72 -14.64 -10.50
C TRP A 149 -10.18 -13.84 -11.69
N ASP A 150 -10.73 -12.66 -11.96
CA ASP A 150 -10.18 -11.72 -12.94
C ASP A 150 -8.84 -11.12 -12.47
N LEU A 151 -8.60 -11.08 -11.16
CA LEU A 151 -7.39 -10.49 -10.58
C LEU A 151 -6.35 -11.53 -10.16
N LYS A 152 -6.77 -12.77 -9.91
CA LYS A 152 -5.89 -13.86 -9.46
C LYS A 152 -4.63 -14.04 -10.31
N PRO A 153 -4.66 -14.05 -11.65
CA PRO A 153 -3.44 -14.20 -12.46
C PRO A 153 -2.42 -13.07 -12.20
N TYR A 154 -2.91 -11.87 -11.88
CA TYR A 154 -2.04 -10.73 -11.57
C TYR A 154 -1.48 -10.79 -10.15
N TYR A 155 -2.22 -11.35 -9.18
CA TYR A 155 -1.66 -11.68 -7.88
C TYR A 155 -0.49 -12.65 -7.99
N GLU A 156 -0.68 -13.77 -8.70
CA GLU A 156 0.33 -14.79 -8.92
C GLU A 156 1.58 -14.23 -9.63
N LEU A 157 1.38 -13.39 -10.64
CA LEU A 157 2.45 -12.71 -11.36
C LEU A 157 3.27 -11.81 -10.42
N LEU A 158 2.62 -10.95 -9.65
CA LEU A 158 3.29 -9.98 -8.79
C LEU A 158 3.94 -10.61 -7.56
N GLU A 159 3.40 -11.71 -7.05
CA GLU A 159 4.05 -12.51 -6.00
C GLU A 159 5.39 -13.07 -6.47
N LEU A 160 5.54 -13.35 -7.76
CA LEU A 160 6.81 -13.75 -8.37
C LEU A 160 7.73 -12.56 -8.67
N GLU A 161 7.18 -11.44 -9.17
CA GLU A 161 7.96 -10.23 -9.50
C GLU A 161 8.51 -9.55 -8.25
N MET A 162 7.74 -9.54 -7.16
CA MET A 162 8.13 -8.98 -5.85
C MET A 162 8.80 -9.99 -4.91
N PRO A 163 9.14 -11.18 -5.31
CA PRO A 163 9.41 -12.43 -4.60
C PRO A 163 8.80 -12.44 -3.18
N VAL A 164 7.49 -12.69 -3.13
CA VAL A 164 6.77 -12.78 -1.85
C VAL A 164 7.16 -14.05 -1.12
N ALA A 165 7.77 -13.90 0.06
CA ALA A 165 8.06 -14.99 0.98
C ALA A 165 6.84 -15.28 1.85
N GLY A 166 6.48 -16.55 2.00
CA GLY A 166 5.30 -16.93 2.77
C GLY A 166 5.25 -18.42 3.07
N PRO A 167 4.21 -18.90 3.77
CA PRO A 167 4.07 -20.29 4.12
C PRO A 167 3.80 -21.17 2.89
N ALA A 168 4.14 -22.45 2.98
CA ALA A 168 3.84 -23.43 1.95
C ALA A 168 2.32 -23.63 1.74
N PHE A 169 1.52 -23.31 2.75
CA PHE A 169 0.07 -23.33 2.69
C PHE A 169 -0.52 -22.15 3.48
N TYR A 170 -1.28 -21.31 2.78
CA TYR A 170 -2.02 -20.19 3.35
C TYR A 170 -3.52 -20.50 3.26
N PRO A 171 -4.24 -20.62 4.40
CA PRO A 171 -5.55 -21.28 4.43
C PRO A 171 -6.73 -20.36 4.07
N TRP A 172 -6.55 -19.03 4.12
CA TRP A 172 -7.66 -18.09 4.01
C TRP A 172 -7.87 -17.59 2.57
N GLY A 173 -9.07 -17.10 2.30
CA GLY A 173 -9.47 -16.57 1.00
C GLY A 173 -9.48 -17.65 -0.08
N ASP A 174 -8.53 -17.61 -1.00
CA ASP A 174 -8.23 -18.65 -1.98
C ASP A 174 -6.98 -19.42 -1.49
N PRO A 175 -7.13 -20.63 -0.91
CA PRO A 175 -6.01 -21.35 -0.32
C PRO A 175 -4.89 -21.63 -1.33
N HIS A 176 -3.67 -21.23 -1.00
CA HIS A 176 -2.50 -21.37 -1.86
C HIS A 176 -1.20 -21.42 -1.06
N GLY A 177 -0.08 -21.62 -1.74
CA GLY A 177 1.25 -21.55 -1.17
C GLY A 177 2.12 -20.53 -1.92
N TYR A 178 3.16 -20.04 -1.25
CA TYR A 178 4.09 -19.06 -1.81
C TYR A 178 5.33 -19.76 -2.37
N ALA A 179 5.86 -19.23 -3.47
CA ALA A 179 7.03 -19.80 -4.15
C ALA A 179 8.33 -19.65 -3.33
N PHE A 180 8.38 -18.66 -2.44
CA PHE A 180 9.54 -18.39 -1.58
C PHE A 180 9.20 -18.71 -0.14
N GLY A 181 10.04 -19.50 0.54
CA GLY A 181 9.82 -19.92 1.92
C GLY A 181 9.76 -18.74 2.91
N PRO A 182 9.07 -18.91 4.04
CA PRO A 182 8.88 -17.86 5.03
C PRO A 182 10.19 -17.47 5.71
N HIS A 183 10.23 -16.26 6.25
CA HIS A 183 11.31 -15.83 7.14
C HIS A 183 11.25 -16.55 8.49
N PRO A 184 12.42 -16.72 9.17
CA PRO A 184 12.44 -17.18 10.54
C PRO A 184 11.54 -16.30 11.42
N MET A 185 10.73 -16.92 12.24
CA MET A 185 9.79 -16.23 13.11
C MET A 185 10.54 -15.55 14.25
N GLY A 186 10.30 -14.26 14.45
CA GLY A 186 10.84 -13.52 15.60
C GLY A 186 9.99 -13.66 16.85
N GLY A 187 10.43 -13.05 17.95
CA GLY A 187 9.72 -13.13 19.23
C GLY A 187 8.29 -12.64 19.17
N VAL A 188 8.00 -11.57 18.41
CA VAL A 188 6.64 -11.06 18.27
C VAL A 188 5.74 -12.04 17.51
N GLY A 189 6.26 -12.73 16.48
CA GLY A 189 5.54 -13.78 15.77
C GLY A 189 5.20 -14.96 16.68
N ASN A 190 6.20 -15.45 17.43
CA ASN A 190 6.00 -16.52 18.42
C ASN A 190 4.93 -16.15 19.46
N THR A 191 4.89 -14.88 19.87
CA THR A 191 3.90 -14.39 20.84
C THR A 191 2.49 -14.43 20.26
N LEU A 192 2.29 -13.99 19.00
CA LEU A 192 0.98 -14.07 18.34
C LEU A 192 0.54 -15.53 18.17
N VAL A 193 1.42 -16.39 17.66
CA VAL A 193 1.13 -17.84 17.48
C VAL A 193 0.73 -18.47 18.80
N ARG A 194 1.48 -18.24 19.88
CA ARG A 194 1.16 -18.75 21.23
C ARG A 194 -0.23 -18.31 21.69
N GLY A 195 -0.55 -17.02 21.55
CA GLY A 195 -1.83 -16.48 21.97
C GLY A 195 -3.01 -17.05 21.18
N CYS A 196 -2.88 -17.12 19.85
CA CYS A 196 -3.88 -17.73 18.98
C CYS A 196 -4.07 -19.22 19.28
N THR A 197 -2.98 -19.99 19.39
CA THR A 197 -3.02 -21.43 19.68
C THR A 197 -3.71 -21.71 21.02
N ASN A 198 -3.40 -20.95 22.08
CA ASN A 198 -4.02 -21.11 23.39
C ASN A 198 -5.54 -20.83 23.40
N LEU A 199 -6.03 -20.08 22.41
CA LEU A 199 -7.45 -19.78 22.22
C LEU A 199 -8.13 -20.64 21.14
N GLY A 200 -7.39 -21.53 20.47
CA GLY A 200 -7.89 -22.31 19.34
C GLY A 200 -8.21 -21.47 18.10
N ILE A 201 -7.53 -20.34 17.92
CA ILE A 201 -7.65 -19.44 16.76
C ILE A 201 -6.63 -19.87 15.71
N GLY A 202 -7.06 -20.02 14.46
CA GLY A 202 -6.18 -20.28 13.32
C GLY A 202 -5.17 -19.13 13.14
N VAL A 203 -3.90 -19.47 12.87
CA VAL A 203 -2.84 -18.48 12.70
C VAL A 203 -1.82 -18.97 11.67
N SER A 204 -1.38 -18.09 10.77
CA SER A 204 -0.28 -18.35 9.86
C SER A 204 1.04 -17.88 10.48
N ALA A 205 1.93 -18.84 10.68
CA ALA A 205 3.33 -18.57 11.02
C ALA A 205 4.10 -18.25 9.73
N GLY A 206 4.79 -17.10 9.69
CA GLY A 206 5.50 -16.66 8.50
C GLY A 206 4.56 -16.06 7.45
N GLY A 207 3.78 -15.05 7.82
CA GLY A 207 2.84 -14.36 6.93
C GLY A 207 3.46 -13.90 5.60
N PRO A 208 2.64 -13.69 4.56
CA PRO A 208 3.11 -13.31 3.23
C PRO A 208 3.76 -11.92 3.24
N VAL A 209 5.03 -11.86 2.90
CA VAL A 209 5.79 -10.61 2.88
C VAL A 209 6.63 -10.48 1.61
N ALA A 210 6.54 -9.34 0.95
CA ALA A 210 7.37 -9.02 -0.21
C ALA A 210 8.81 -8.65 0.22
N ILE A 211 9.49 -9.59 0.88
CA ILE A 211 10.88 -9.46 1.38
C ILE A 211 11.63 -10.74 1.04
N LEU A 212 12.78 -10.60 0.41
CA LEU A 212 13.61 -11.74 0.00
C LEU A 212 14.07 -12.57 1.19
N SER A 213 13.62 -13.82 1.29
CA SER A 213 14.12 -14.82 2.23
C SER A 213 15.38 -15.55 1.72
N GLY A 214 15.66 -15.43 0.42
CA GLY A 214 16.89 -15.85 -0.26
C GLY A 214 17.29 -14.82 -1.31
N SER A 215 18.57 -14.75 -1.70
CA SER A 215 19.05 -13.79 -2.71
C SER A 215 18.45 -14.09 -4.09
N ARG A 216 18.17 -13.05 -4.88
CA ARG A 216 17.64 -13.17 -6.24
C ARG A 216 18.26 -12.11 -7.16
N GLY A 217 18.95 -12.56 -8.21
CA GLY A 217 19.70 -11.65 -9.08
C GLY A 217 20.69 -10.82 -8.26
N ASN A 218 20.69 -9.52 -8.47
CA ASN A 218 21.56 -8.59 -7.75
C ASN A 218 20.98 -8.14 -6.39
N ARG A 219 19.78 -8.61 -6.00
CA ARG A 219 19.15 -8.27 -4.74
C ARG A 219 19.50 -9.31 -3.68
N PRO A 220 20.16 -8.91 -2.57
CA PRO A 220 20.50 -9.80 -1.48
C PRO A 220 19.27 -10.18 -0.65
N HIS A 221 19.37 -11.28 0.10
CA HIS A 221 18.36 -11.65 1.09
C HIS A 221 18.30 -10.65 2.25
N CYS A 222 17.20 -10.70 3.02
CA CYS A 222 17.03 -9.88 4.21
C CYS A 222 18.09 -10.18 5.27
N ILE A 223 18.73 -9.13 5.79
CA ILE A 223 19.71 -9.22 6.89
C ILE A 223 19.10 -8.84 8.25
N TYR A 224 17.78 -8.82 8.35
CA TYR A 224 16.99 -8.67 9.59
C TYR A 224 17.30 -7.40 10.41
N ARG A 225 17.50 -6.26 9.74
CA ARG A 225 17.79 -4.97 10.40
C ARG A 225 16.58 -4.34 11.10
N GLY A 226 15.35 -4.75 10.76
CA GLY A 226 14.11 -4.21 11.34
C GLY A 226 13.66 -2.84 10.81
N PHE A 227 14.38 -2.22 9.88
CA PHE A 227 14.08 -0.88 9.33
C PHE A 227 13.18 -0.92 8.08
N CYS A 228 12.29 -1.90 7.95
CA CYS A 228 11.47 -2.05 6.75
C CYS A 228 10.58 -0.84 6.46
N ILE A 229 10.04 -0.20 7.50
CA ILE A 229 9.16 0.98 7.37
C ILE A 229 9.93 2.31 7.26
N GLN A 230 11.26 2.30 7.30
CA GLN A 230 12.12 3.47 7.12
C GLN A 230 13.00 3.37 5.85
N GLY A 231 12.59 2.54 4.88
CA GLY A 231 13.39 2.24 3.69
C GLY A 231 14.33 1.04 3.89
N CYS A 232 14.51 0.23 2.88
CA CYS A 232 15.37 -0.95 2.92
C CYS A 232 16.72 -0.67 2.24
N LYS A 233 17.74 -0.34 3.01
CA LYS A 233 19.07 0.01 2.50
C LYS A 233 19.69 -1.09 1.61
N VAL A 234 19.41 -2.36 1.88
CA VAL A 234 19.97 -3.50 1.12
C VAL A 234 19.08 -3.95 -0.04
N GLY A 235 17.92 -3.32 -0.26
CA GLY A 235 17.02 -3.69 -1.36
C GLY A 235 16.32 -5.05 -1.23
N ALA A 236 16.44 -5.75 -0.09
CA ALA A 236 15.78 -7.05 0.13
C ALA A 236 14.25 -6.93 0.15
N LYS A 237 13.71 -5.85 0.77
CA LYS A 237 12.30 -5.54 0.74
C LYS A 237 11.91 -5.02 -0.64
N ALA A 238 10.90 -5.62 -1.25
CA ALA A 238 10.36 -5.14 -2.50
C ALA A 238 9.66 -3.79 -2.28
N SER A 239 10.07 -2.82 -3.07
CA SER A 239 9.37 -1.60 -3.40
C SER A 239 9.44 -1.45 -4.91
N THR A 240 8.53 -0.74 -5.53
CA THR A 240 8.61 -0.52 -6.98
C THR A 240 9.91 0.17 -7.39
N LEU A 241 10.51 0.97 -6.49
CA LEU A 241 11.83 1.56 -6.67
C LEU A 241 12.94 0.53 -7.00
N VAL A 242 12.91 -0.64 -6.37
CA VAL A 242 13.96 -1.67 -6.53
C VAL A 242 13.50 -2.89 -7.34
N THR A 243 12.23 -2.93 -7.78
CA THR A 243 11.67 -4.03 -8.56
C THR A 243 11.26 -3.60 -9.97
N HIS A 244 10.29 -2.72 -10.12
CA HIS A 244 9.69 -2.36 -11.39
C HIS A 244 10.35 -1.15 -12.06
N VAL A 245 10.76 -0.15 -11.28
CA VAL A 245 11.36 1.10 -11.78
C VAL A 245 12.65 0.86 -12.56
N PRO A 246 13.63 0.04 -12.06
CA PRO A 246 14.85 -0.22 -12.83
C PRO A 246 14.56 -0.79 -14.22
N ASP A 247 13.67 -1.77 -14.28
CA ASP A 247 13.26 -2.40 -15.52
C ASP A 247 12.46 -1.45 -16.44
N ALA A 248 11.66 -0.54 -15.89
CA ALA A 248 10.99 0.50 -16.68
C ALA A 248 12.01 1.44 -17.37
N LEU A 249 13.05 1.86 -16.64
CA LEU A 249 14.12 2.70 -17.17
C LEU A 249 14.94 1.97 -18.24
N GLU A 250 15.29 0.71 -18.03
CA GLU A 250 15.96 -0.14 -19.03
C GLU A 250 15.16 -0.23 -20.34
N ASN A 251 13.83 -0.20 -20.26
CA ASN A 251 12.93 -0.27 -21.41
C ASN A 251 12.51 1.11 -21.93
N GLY A 252 13.19 2.19 -21.51
CA GLY A 252 13.05 3.53 -22.09
C GLY A 252 11.93 4.37 -21.50
N ALA A 253 11.41 4.06 -20.32
CA ALA A 253 10.59 5.01 -19.57
C ALA A 253 11.46 6.17 -19.06
N GLU A 254 10.88 7.38 -19.02
CA GLU A 254 11.46 8.54 -18.33
C GLU A 254 10.75 8.74 -16.99
N ILE A 255 11.49 9.10 -15.94
CA ILE A 255 10.96 9.53 -14.65
C ILE A 255 11.51 10.90 -14.32
N ARG A 256 10.61 11.87 -14.11
CA ARG A 256 10.93 13.21 -13.62
C ARG A 256 10.52 13.29 -12.15
N ASP A 257 11.51 13.32 -11.29
CA ASP A 257 11.32 13.47 -9.85
C ASP A 257 11.21 14.94 -9.43
N ARG A 258 10.68 15.22 -8.25
CA ARG A 258 10.38 16.56 -7.73
C ARG A 258 9.53 17.41 -8.70
N CYS A 259 8.61 16.74 -9.39
CA CYS A 259 7.71 17.34 -10.36
C CYS A 259 6.26 17.20 -9.86
N MET A 260 5.72 18.27 -9.24
CA MET A 260 4.35 18.32 -8.77
C MET A 260 3.39 18.62 -9.92
N VAL A 261 2.56 17.65 -10.31
CA VAL A 261 1.52 17.91 -11.32
C VAL A 261 0.46 18.84 -10.74
N SER A 262 0.31 19.99 -11.38
CA SER A 262 -0.61 21.06 -10.97
C SER A 262 -1.97 20.95 -11.64
N ARG A 263 -2.02 20.47 -12.88
CA ARG A 263 -3.25 20.43 -13.69
C ARG A 263 -3.21 19.38 -14.79
N ILE A 264 -4.36 18.74 -15.03
CA ILE A 264 -4.63 17.93 -16.21
C ILE A 264 -5.43 18.81 -17.19
N HIS A 265 -4.92 18.98 -18.42
CA HIS A 265 -5.55 19.80 -19.43
C HIS A 265 -6.56 19.01 -20.25
N HIS A 266 -7.74 19.59 -20.43
CA HIS A 266 -8.86 19.00 -21.15
C HIS A 266 -9.27 19.89 -22.32
N ASP A 267 -9.46 19.30 -23.49
CA ASP A 267 -10.04 19.94 -24.67
C ASP A 267 -11.55 19.64 -24.74
N SER A 268 -12.36 20.67 -24.52
CA SER A 268 -13.83 20.54 -24.53
C SER A 268 -14.40 20.23 -25.93
N GLY A 269 -13.65 20.51 -27.02
CA GLY A 269 -14.08 20.21 -28.38
C GLY A 269 -14.05 18.71 -28.70
N THR A 270 -13.01 18.02 -28.25
CA THR A 270 -12.80 16.59 -28.43
C THR A 270 -13.20 15.76 -27.23
N ASN A 271 -13.48 16.37 -26.07
CA ASN A 271 -13.68 15.74 -24.79
C ASN A 271 -12.54 14.80 -24.39
N ARG A 272 -11.30 15.25 -24.55
CA ARG A 272 -10.09 14.48 -24.29
C ARG A 272 -9.09 15.27 -23.44
N VAL A 273 -8.27 14.57 -22.67
CA VAL A 273 -7.09 15.18 -22.07
C VAL A 273 -5.99 15.32 -23.13
N THR A 274 -5.21 16.41 -23.06
CA THR A 274 -4.16 16.75 -24.01
C THR A 274 -2.77 16.70 -23.43
N GLY A 275 -2.65 16.67 -22.11
CA GLY A 275 -1.39 16.67 -21.37
C GLY A 275 -1.58 17.18 -19.96
N VAL A 276 -0.47 17.46 -19.30
CA VAL A 276 -0.44 17.93 -17.92
C VAL A 276 0.54 19.07 -17.73
N SER A 277 0.18 20.06 -16.89
CA SER A 277 1.14 21.01 -16.31
C SER A 277 1.71 20.44 -15.03
N TYR A 278 3.00 20.67 -14.80
CA TYR A 278 3.69 20.32 -13.57
C TYR A 278 4.68 21.41 -13.18
N LEU A 279 4.97 21.48 -11.89
CA LEU A 279 5.91 22.42 -11.28
C LEU A 279 7.16 21.65 -10.85
N ASP A 280 8.32 22.14 -11.24
CA ASP A 280 9.60 21.59 -10.80
C ASP A 280 9.97 22.03 -9.36
N SER A 281 11.14 21.65 -8.88
CA SER A 281 11.61 21.99 -7.54
C SER A 281 11.81 23.50 -7.30
N GLU A 282 11.93 24.29 -8.37
CA GLU A 282 12.06 25.76 -8.33
C GLU A 282 10.69 26.46 -8.45
N GLY A 283 9.61 25.69 -8.65
CA GLY A 283 8.25 26.20 -8.85
C GLY A 283 7.99 26.71 -10.27
N LYS A 284 8.88 26.41 -11.20
CA LYS A 284 8.67 26.74 -12.62
C LYS A 284 7.68 25.77 -13.25
N GLU A 285 6.71 26.33 -13.98
CA GLU A 285 5.70 25.54 -14.67
C GLU A 285 6.22 25.00 -16.01
N HIS A 286 5.92 23.73 -16.23
CA HIS A 286 6.22 22.97 -17.44
C HIS A 286 4.94 22.31 -17.95
N PHE A 287 4.92 21.92 -19.23
CA PHE A 287 3.79 21.20 -19.83
C PHE A 287 4.29 19.99 -20.62
N GLN A 288 3.72 18.81 -20.32
CA GLN A 288 3.98 17.60 -21.10
C GLN A 288 2.74 17.19 -21.90
N LYS A 289 2.86 17.19 -23.21
CA LYS A 289 1.81 16.71 -24.11
C LYS A 289 1.72 15.19 -24.07
N ALA A 290 0.48 14.64 -24.05
CA ALA A 290 0.26 13.19 -23.97
C ALA A 290 -1.00 12.76 -24.72
N LYS A 291 -0.96 11.54 -25.31
CA LYS A 291 -2.13 10.91 -25.93
C LYS A 291 -3.12 10.39 -24.86
N ALA A 292 -2.62 9.94 -23.72
CA ALA A 292 -3.41 9.54 -22.58
C ALA A 292 -2.69 9.84 -21.26
N VAL A 293 -3.47 10.05 -20.20
CA VAL A 293 -2.98 10.38 -18.84
C VAL A 293 -3.51 9.35 -17.86
N ILE A 294 -2.64 8.84 -16.97
CA ILE A 294 -2.96 7.90 -15.91
C ILE A 294 -2.61 8.55 -14.57
N VAL A 295 -3.61 8.75 -13.71
CA VAL A 295 -3.43 9.32 -12.38
C VAL A 295 -3.20 8.18 -11.39
N SER A 296 -2.05 8.20 -10.70
CA SER A 296 -1.61 7.23 -9.70
C SER A 296 -1.13 7.93 -8.42
N GLY A 297 -1.86 9.00 -8.02
CA GLY A 297 -1.45 9.94 -6.98
C GLY A 297 -1.90 9.56 -5.56
N TYR A 298 -2.48 8.37 -5.31
CA TYR A 298 -2.97 7.95 -4.00
C TYR A 298 -4.38 8.49 -3.64
N ALA A 299 -5.01 7.88 -2.64
CA ALA A 299 -6.40 8.13 -2.21
C ALA A 299 -6.76 9.58 -1.85
N ILE A 300 -5.77 10.44 -1.58
CA ILE A 300 -5.98 11.86 -1.28
C ILE A 300 -5.56 12.74 -2.46
N GLU A 301 -4.36 12.53 -3.01
CA GLU A 301 -3.84 13.44 -4.05
C GLU A 301 -4.48 13.18 -5.43
N THR A 302 -4.95 11.97 -5.72
CA THR A 302 -5.71 11.69 -6.95
C THR A 302 -7.00 12.51 -7.02
N PRO A 303 -7.94 12.43 -6.04
CA PRO A 303 -9.10 13.30 -6.06
C PRO A 303 -8.75 14.79 -5.94
N ARG A 304 -7.73 15.16 -5.15
CA ARG A 304 -7.26 16.55 -5.06
C ARG A 304 -6.87 17.10 -6.44
N LEU A 305 -6.09 16.35 -7.23
CA LEU A 305 -5.67 16.76 -8.56
C LEU A 305 -6.85 16.87 -9.53
N LEU A 306 -7.76 15.90 -9.52
CA LEU A 306 -8.95 15.94 -10.37
C LEU A 306 -9.82 17.16 -10.04
N LEU A 307 -10.01 17.49 -8.76
CA LEU A 307 -10.76 18.66 -8.31
C LEU A 307 -10.05 19.98 -8.69
N ASN A 308 -8.71 20.09 -8.53
CA ASN A 308 -7.93 21.25 -8.97
C ASN A 308 -7.88 21.40 -10.49
N SER A 309 -8.18 20.34 -11.25
CA SER A 309 -8.23 20.33 -12.71
C SER A 309 -9.61 20.73 -13.26
N ALA A 310 -10.46 21.36 -12.46
CA ALA A 310 -11.76 21.89 -12.90
C ALA A 310 -11.61 22.78 -14.14
N CYS A 311 -12.51 22.61 -15.12
CA CYS A 311 -12.48 23.31 -16.39
C CYS A 311 -13.89 23.42 -16.99
N ARG A 312 -14.01 24.06 -18.16
CA ARG A 312 -15.29 24.18 -18.85
C ARG A 312 -15.87 22.80 -19.17
N GLY A 313 -17.09 22.53 -18.69
CA GLY A 313 -17.80 21.26 -18.79
C GLY A 313 -17.54 20.30 -17.62
N TYR A 314 -16.57 20.64 -16.75
CA TYR A 314 -16.26 19.93 -15.50
C TYR A 314 -15.95 20.92 -14.38
N GLU A 315 -16.88 21.80 -14.08
CA GLU A 315 -16.72 22.94 -13.16
C GLU A 315 -16.50 22.49 -11.71
N ASN A 316 -16.97 21.28 -11.34
CA ASN A 316 -16.83 20.68 -10.01
C ASN A 316 -15.65 19.70 -9.91
N GLY A 317 -14.72 19.75 -10.86
CA GLY A 317 -13.57 18.83 -10.95
C GLY A 317 -13.59 17.98 -12.20
N LEU A 318 -12.43 17.70 -12.76
CA LEU A 318 -12.26 16.90 -13.97
C LEU A 318 -12.77 15.47 -13.73
N ALA A 319 -13.50 14.89 -14.69
CA ALA A 319 -14.12 13.57 -14.61
C ALA A 319 -15.07 13.39 -13.38
N ASN A 320 -15.74 14.46 -12.97
CA ASN A 320 -16.61 14.49 -11.78
C ASN A 320 -18.06 14.82 -12.11
N SER A 321 -18.60 14.35 -13.23
CA SER A 321 -20.01 14.56 -13.60
C SER A 321 -20.99 13.91 -12.61
N SER A 322 -20.56 12.86 -11.92
CA SER A 322 -21.32 12.11 -10.91
C SER A 322 -21.24 12.68 -9.49
N ASP A 323 -20.43 13.72 -9.23
CA ASP A 323 -20.06 14.19 -7.88
C ASP A 323 -19.46 13.05 -6.99
N THR A 324 -18.80 12.07 -7.62
CA THR A 324 -18.21 10.92 -6.91
C THR A 324 -16.72 11.10 -6.61
N VAL A 325 -16.03 11.99 -7.32
CA VAL A 325 -14.63 12.31 -7.04
C VAL A 325 -14.49 12.83 -5.59
N GLY A 326 -13.59 12.22 -4.86
CA GLY A 326 -13.34 12.47 -3.44
C GLY A 326 -14.20 11.66 -2.48
N ARG A 327 -15.37 11.13 -2.86
CA ARG A 327 -16.26 10.38 -1.97
C ARG A 327 -15.79 8.95 -1.72
N TYR A 328 -16.36 8.35 -0.66
CA TYR A 328 -16.09 6.97 -0.26
C TYR A 328 -14.63 6.71 0.12
N LEU A 329 -14.00 7.71 0.74
CA LEU A 329 -12.68 7.52 1.34
C LEU A 329 -12.79 6.53 2.50
N MET A 330 -11.92 5.54 2.50
CA MET A 330 -11.81 4.55 3.56
C MET A 330 -10.41 4.61 4.17
N ALA A 331 -10.34 4.48 5.49
CA ALA A 331 -9.10 4.40 6.24
C ALA A 331 -9.20 3.22 7.20
N GLN A 332 -8.49 2.14 6.90
CA GLN A 332 -8.57 0.90 7.67
C GLN A 332 -8.26 1.15 9.15
N ALA A 333 -9.07 0.58 10.03
CA ALA A 333 -8.82 0.62 11.46
C ALA A 333 -7.54 -0.17 11.77
N GLY A 334 -6.43 0.56 11.92
CA GLY A 334 -5.09 0.01 12.13
C GLY A 334 -4.62 0.14 13.58
N ASN A 335 -5.50 -0.13 14.56
CA ASN A 335 -5.16 0.00 15.97
C ASN A 335 -3.95 -0.86 16.32
N VAL A 336 -3.01 -0.28 17.07
CA VAL A 336 -1.85 -0.98 17.61
C VAL A 336 -2.10 -1.29 19.08
N ILE A 337 -2.02 -2.57 19.42
CA ILE A 337 -2.15 -3.07 20.79
C ILE A 337 -0.78 -3.58 21.23
N LEU A 338 -0.25 -2.97 22.28
CA LEU A 338 1.05 -3.27 22.85
C LEU A 338 0.87 -4.10 24.12
N GLY A 339 1.59 -5.21 24.25
CA GLY A 339 1.60 -6.08 25.43
C GLY A 339 3.00 -6.22 26.01
N ARG A 340 3.14 -6.10 27.34
CA ARG A 340 4.37 -6.36 28.07
C ARG A 340 4.41 -7.80 28.57
N PHE A 341 5.54 -8.46 28.35
CA PHE A 341 5.78 -9.86 28.72
C PHE A 341 6.91 -9.96 29.75
N GLU A 342 6.97 -11.08 30.47
CA GLU A 342 8.07 -11.35 31.39
C GLU A 342 9.36 -11.65 30.64
N GLU A 343 9.27 -12.48 29.58
CA GLU A 343 10.40 -12.80 28.71
C GLU A 343 10.69 -11.70 27.67
N PRO A 344 11.94 -11.54 27.20
CA PRO A 344 12.29 -10.60 26.15
C PRO A 344 11.72 -11.03 24.80
N VAL A 345 10.86 -10.20 24.20
CA VAL A 345 10.24 -10.40 22.88
C VAL A 345 11.11 -9.83 21.75
N ARG A 346 11.74 -8.68 21.98
CA ARG A 346 12.59 -7.97 20.99
C ARG A 346 11.87 -7.76 19.65
N MET A 347 10.72 -7.11 19.67
CA MET A 347 9.83 -6.91 18.52
C MET A 347 10.46 -6.20 17.32
N TYR A 348 11.61 -5.52 17.51
CA TYR A 348 12.37 -4.84 16.46
C TYR A 348 13.22 -5.80 15.61
N LYS A 349 13.42 -7.04 16.02
CA LYS A 349 14.21 -8.03 15.28
C LYS A 349 13.35 -8.72 14.25
N ALA A 350 13.88 -8.86 13.04
CA ALA A 350 13.26 -9.46 11.86
C ALA A 350 12.24 -8.53 11.15
N PRO A 351 11.63 -8.93 10.02
CA PRO A 351 10.58 -8.15 9.37
C PRO A 351 9.43 -7.88 10.35
N PRO A 352 8.77 -6.72 10.32
CA PRO A 352 7.64 -6.44 11.23
C PRO A 352 6.46 -7.41 11.05
N ALA A 353 6.40 -8.03 9.89
CA ALA A 353 5.34 -8.91 9.43
C ALA A 353 5.75 -10.39 9.56
N HIS A 354 5.51 -11.02 10.71
CA HIS A 354 5.94 -12.39 10.98
C HIS A 354 4.83 -13.42 10.99
N ALA A 355 3.68 -13.03 11.53
CA ALA A 355 2.53 -13.90 11.68
C ALA A 355 1.24 -13.08 11.58
N LEU A 356 0.18 -13.70 11.12
CA LEU A 356 -1.14 -13.11 11.09
C LEU A 356 -2.23 -14.16 11.23
N THR A 357 -3.44 -13.70 11.59
CA THR A 357 -4.66 -14.48 11.50
C THR A 357 -5.73 -13.68 10.79
N GLU A 358 -6.44 -14.35 9.89
CA GLU A 358 -7.63 -13.86 9.18
C GLU A 358 -8.88 -14.64 9.60
N GLU A 359 -8.85 -15.28 10.75
CA GLU A 359 -9.99 -16.05 11.31
C GLU A 359 -11.25 -15.19 11.49
N PHE A 360 -11.09 -13.88 11.62
CA PHE A 360 -12.18 -12.92 11.84
C PHE A 360 -12.51 -12.07 10.60
N TYR A 361 -11.99 -12.45 9.43
CA TYR A 361 -12.06 -11.65 8.20
C TYR A 361 -13.47 -11.50 7.65
N GLU A 362 -14.21 -12.60 7.60
CA GLU A 362 -15.54 -12.66 6.98
C GLU A 362 -16.64 -12.12 7.92
N THR A 363 -17.77 -11.71 7.35
CA THR A 363 -18.99 -11.44 8.13
C THR A 363 -19.45 -12.70 8.86
N ASP A 364 -19.77 -12.57 10.13
CA ASP A 364 -20.29 -13.66 10.96
C ASP A 364 -21.65 -13.25 11.54
N SER A 365 -22.68 -14.04 11.30
CA SER A 365 -24.05 -13.80 11.78
C SER A 365 -24.19 -13.71 13.31
N LYS A 366 -23.18 -14.15 14.06
CA LYS A 366 -23.13 -14.00 15.51
C LYS A 366 -22.62 -12.64 15.99
N ARG A 367 -22.14 -11.81 15.06
CA ARG A 367 -21.68 -10.44 15.32
C ARG A 367 -22.74 -9.44 14.87
N ASP A 368 -22.85 -8.34 15.58
CA ASP A 368 -23.81 -7.26 15.30
C ASP A 368 -23.24 -6.18 14.34
N PHE A 369 -22.25 -6.56 13.53
CA PHE A 369 -21.62 -5.74 12.49
C PHE A 369 -21.23 -6.61 11.29
N ALA A 370 -21.22 -5.98 10.11
CA ALA A 370 -20.78 -6.60 8.86
C ALA A 370 -19.28 -6.44 8.67
N ARG A 371 -18.70 -7.32 7.84
CA ARG A 371 -17.28 -7.46 7.53
C ARG A 371 -16.48 -7.86 8.77
N GLY A 372 -15.16 -7.73 8.72
CA GLY A 372 -14.33 -8.22 9.79
C GLY A 372 -12.96 -7.57 9.87
N PHE A 373 -12.00 -8.33 10.37
CA PHE A 373 -10.65 -7.84 10.59
C PHE A 373 -9.63 -8.97 10.57
N ALA A 374 -8.39 -8.59 10.29
CA ALA A 374 -7.21 -9.44 10.51
C ALA A 374 -6.41 -8.95 11.73
N ILE A 375 -5.62 -9.84 12.32
CA ILE A 375 -4.65 -9.51 13.36
C ILE A 375 -3.27 -9.86 12.83
N GLN A 376 -2.35 -8.90 12.80
CA GLN A 376 -0.98 -9.09 12.34
C GLN A 376 0.03 -8.64 13.36
N THR A 377 1.24 -9.17 13.30
CA THR A 377 2.36 -8.64 14.09
C THR A 377 2.83 -7.31 13.51
N VAL A 378 3.23 -6.40 14.40
CA VAL A 378 3.92 -5.16 14.05
C VAL A 378 5.11 -4.99 14.99
N GLY A 379 6.09 -4.18 14.58
CA GLY A 379 7.32 -3.98 15.36
C GLY A 379 7.71 -2.50 15.40
N PRO A 380 7.02 -1.65 16.18
CA PRO A 380 7.41 -0.26 16.32
C PRO A 380 8.84 -0.16 16.85
N LEU A 381 9.67 0.63 16.17
CA LEU A 381 11.02 0.95 16.62
C LEU A 381 10.97 1.88 17.84
N PRO A 382 12.08 2.11 18.55
CA PRO A 382 12.08 2.81 19.83
C PRO A 382 11.41 4.19 19.82
N ILE A 383 11.60 5.02 18.80
CA ILE A 383 10.97 6.36 18.73
C ILE A 383 9.46 6.24 18.52
N ALA A 384 9.01 5.38 17.61
CA ALA A 384 7.59 5.13 17.40
C ALA A 384 6.94 4.57 18.66
N PHE A 385 7.57 3.60 19.32
CA PHE A 385 7.12 3.04 20.59
C PHE A 385 6.99 4.12 21.69
N ALA A 386 7.99 4.99 21.82
CA ALA A 386 7.94 6.09 22.80
C ALA A 386 6.78 7.05 22.50
N LYS A 387 6.57 7.42 21.23
CA LYS A 387 5.43 8.26 20.81
C LYS A 387 4.09 7.60 21.16
N GLN A 388 3.94 6.30 20.91
CA GLN A 388 2.75 5.53 21.26
C GLN A 388 2.47 5.51 22.77
N MET A 389 3.52 5.26 23.57
CA MET A 389 3.40 5.29 25.03
C MET A 389 3.07 6.69 25.57
N MET A 390 3.64 7.72 24.97
CA MET A 390 3.33 9.11 25.32
C MET A 390 1.86 9.42 24.99
N ALA A 391 1.39 9.06 23.82
CA ALA A 391 0.00 9.32 23.41
C ALA A 391 -1.01 8.54 24.27
N ALA A 392 -0.74 7.26 24.57
CA ALA A 392 -1.67 6.40 25.28
C ALA A 392 -1.67 6.62 26.81
N ARG A 393 -0.56 7.09 27.41
CA ARG A 393 -0.37 7.16 28.86
C ARG A 393 0.06 8.52 29.38
N GLY A 394 0.33 9.50 28.53
CA GLY A 394 0.90 10.78 28.93
C GLY A 394 2.29 10.66 29.57
N CYS A 395 3.02 9.58 29.29
CA CYS A 395 4.32 9.32 29.91
C CYS A 395 5.41 10.22 29.32
N TRP A 396 6.23 10.82 30.19
CA TRP A 396 7.42 11.59 29.84
C TRP A 396 8.47 11.52 30.97
N GLY A 397 9.67 12.04 30.73
CA GLY A 397 10.74 12.10 31.72
C GLY A 397 11.10 10.72 32.28
N TRP A 398 11.19 10.60 33.61
CA TRP A 398 11.55 9.33 34.29
C TRP A 398 10.56 8.21 34.06
N GLY A 399 9.26 8.51 33.88
CA GLY A 399 8.23 7.53 33.53
C GLY A 399 8.52 6.89 32.18
N MET A 400 8.80 7.70 31.17
CA MET A 400 9.18 7.24 29.84
C MET A 400 10.48 6.44 29.88
N ARG A 401 11.51 6.91 30.61
CA ARG A 401 12.76 6.18 30.74
C ARG A 401 12.56 4.76 31.24
N ARG A 402 11.73 4.54 32.27
CA ARG A 402 11.44 3.20 32.79
C ARG A 402 10.78 2.31 31.74
N ILE A 403 9.81 2.84 30.99
CA ILE A 403 9.17 2.10 29.90
C ILE A 403 10.17 1.73 28.81
N MET A 404 11.06 2.65 28.44
CA MET A 404 12.08 2.41 27.41
C MET A 404 13.14 1.38 27.85
N MET A 405 13.46 1.28 29.13
CA MET A 405 14.35 0.23 29.64
C MET A 405 13.73 -1.17 29.49
N ASP A 406 12.42 -1.26 29.48
CA ASP A 406 11.63 -2.49 29.30
C ASP A 406 11.24 -2.75 27.82
N TYR A 407 11.67 -1.93 26.87
CA TYR A 407 11.29 -1.99 25.45
C TYR A 407 11.42 -3.41 24.86
N ASN A 408 12.47 -4.14 25.25
CA ASN A 408 12.71 -5.50 24.77
C ASN A 408 11.63 -6.53 25.20
N HIS A 409 10.83 -6.20 26.20
CA HIS A 409 9.79 -7.06 26.76
C HIS A 409 8.40 -6.80 26.16
N TRP A 410 8.29 -5.86 25.23
CA TRP A 410 7.02 -5.53 24.58
C TRP A 410 6.84 -6.26 23.25
N ALA A 411 5.62 -6.68 22.99
CA ALA A 411 5.13 -7.10 21.68
C ALA A 411 4.06 -6.13 21.18
N ALA A 412 3.89 -6.03 19.87
CA ALA A 412 2.83 -5.24 19.28
C ALA A 412 2.07 -6.04 18.23
N PHE A 413 0.72 -6.00 18.31
CA PHE A 413 -0.18 -6.55 17.31
C PHE A 413 -1.01 -5.42 16.70
N GLY A 414 -1.20 -5.48 15.40
CA GLY A 414 -2.06 -4.58 14.64
C GLY A 414 -3.42 -5.21 14.38
N LEU A 415 -4.47 -4.46 14.65
CA LEU A 415 -5.82 -4.75 14.17
C LEU A 415 -5.99 -4.14 12.79
N LEU A 416 -6.37 -4.91 11.79
CA LEU A 416 -6.71 -4.44 10.46
C LEU A 416 -8.22 -4.64 10.23
N GLY A 417 -9.01 -3.65 10.63
CA GLY A 417 -10.47 -3.67 10.50
C GLY A 417 -10.95 -2.97 9.26
N GLU A 418 -11.82 -3.60 8.48
CA GLU A 418 -12.41 -3.00 7.30
C GLU A 418 -13.39 -1.90 7.69
N ILE A 419 -13.18 -0.69 7.17
CA ILE A 419 -14.10 0.43 7.26
C ILE A 419 -14.92 0.48 5.97
N LEU A 420 -16.24 0.61 6.11
CA LEU A 420 -17.15 0.63 4.97
C LEU A 420 -17.06 1.93 4.15
N PRO A 421 -17.38 1.90 2.84
CA PRO A 421 -17.29 3.07 1.97
C PRO A 421 -18.48 4.03 2.18
N TRP A 422 -18.37 4.91 3.18
CA TRP A 422 -19.40 5.91 3.48
C TRP A 422 -19.29 7.12 2.54
N PRO A 423 -20.39 7.65 1.99
CA PRO A 423 -20.35 8.72 0.99
C PRO A 423 -19.92 10.07 1.55
N ASP A 424 -20.06 10.29 2.85
CA ASP A 424 -19.68 11.49 3.59
C ASP A 424 -18.20 11.50 3.98
N ASN A 425 -17.53 10.35 4.00
CA ASN A 425 -16.08 10.27 4.08
C ASN A 425 -15.50 10.67 2.73
N ARG A 426 -14.91 11.87 2.66
CA ARG A 426 -14.53 12.44 1.37
C ARG A 426 -13.35 13.40 1.43
N VAL A 427 -12.68 13.51 0.30
CA VAL A 427 -11.70 14.55 -0.01
C VAL A 427 -12.39 15.67 -0.79
N THR A 428 -12.21 16.89 -0.35
CA THR A 428 -12.60 18.12 -1.06
C THR A 428 -11.38 19.05 -1.11
N LEU A 429 -11.55 20.26 -1.66
CA LEU A 429 -10.51 21.28 -1.63
C LEU A 429 -10.77 22.27 -0.49
N ALA A 430 -9.76 22.53 0.31
CA ALA A 430 -9.75 23.64 1.27
C ALA A 430 -9.55 25.00 0.57
N GLU A 431 -9.69 26.10 1.29
CA GLU A 431 -9.35 27.43 0.76
C GLU A 431 -7.83 27.68 0.79
N GLU A 432 -7.14 27.02 1.71
CA GLU A 432 -5.69 27.08 1.87
C GLU A 432 -4.98 26.49 0.66
N THR A 433 -3.81 27.02 0.39
CA THR A 433 -2.94 26.55 -0.70
C THR A 433 -1.61 26.01 -0.18
N ASP A 434 -1.01 25.11 -0.93
CA ASP A 434 0.35 24.63 -0.68
C ASP A 434 1.41 25.64 -1.18
N GLN A 435 2.68 25.27 -1.05
CA GLN A 435 3.83 26.05 -1.50
C GLN A 435 3.83 26.39 -3.01
N PHE A 436 3.03 25.67 -3.80
CA PHE A 436 2.89 25.87 -5.25
C PHE A 436 1.64 26.68 -5.60
N GLY A 437 0.87 27.16 -4.61
CA GLY A 437 -0.38 27.88 -4.82
C GLY A 437 -1.57 26.99 -5.19
N LEU A 438 -1.45 25.65 -5.09
CA LEU A 438 -2.54 24.72 -5.36
C LEU A 438 -3.39 24.52 -4.09
N ARG A 439 -4.70 24.54 -4.23
CA ARG A 439 -5.61 24.28 -3.11
C ARG A 439 -5.30 22.90 -2.49
N VAL A 440 -5.16 22.86 -1.16
CA VAL A 440 -4.85 21.63 -0.44
C VAL A 440 -6.08 20.75 -0.26
N ALA A 441 -5.87 19.47 0.00
CA ALA A 441 -6.95 18.55 0.31
C ALA A 441 -7.55 18.87 1.68
N HIS A 442 -8.89 18.93 1.76
CA HIS A 442 -9.67 18.85 2.99
C HIS A 442 -10.26 17.44 3.09
N VAL A 443 -9.85 16.70 4.11
CA VAL A 443 -10.19 15.29 4.31
C VAL A 443 -11.20 15.19 5.45
N ASN A 444 -12.46 14.92 5.12
CA ASN A 444 -13.51 14.67 6.10
C ASN A 444 -13.63 13.16 6.34
N PHE A 445 -13.58 12.75 7.62
CA PHE A 445 -13.66 11.33 7.99
C PHE A 445 -14.46 11.15 9.29
N ASP A 446 -15.44 10.25 9.21
CA ASP A 446 -16.30 9.84 10.33
C ASP A 446 -16.37 8.31 10.39
N LEU A 447 -16.42 7.77 11.60
CA LEU A 447 -16.77 6.38 11.83
C LEU A 447 -18.29 6.28 12.03
N HIS A 448 -18.87 5.27 11.44
CA HIS A 448 -20.30 4.94 11.59
C HIS A 448 -20.49 3.77 12.57
N ASP A 449 -21.74 3.44 12.88
CA ASP A 449 -22.09 2.44 13.90
C ASP A 449 -21.41 1.08 13.66
N ASN A 450 -21.43 0.61 12.40
CA ASN A 450 -20.75 -0.62 12.02
C ASN A 450 -19.25 -0.60 12.35
N ASP A 451 -18.59 0.52 12.05
CA ASP A 451 -17.15 0.68 12.22
C ASP A 451 -16.78 0.70 13.72
N HIS A 452 -17.56 1.41 14.52
CA HIS A 452 -17.39 1.44 15.99
C HIS A 452 -17.52 0.05 16.62
N LYS A 453 -18.53 -0.74 16.21
CA LYS A 453 -18.74 -2.10 16.70
C LYS A 453 -17.61 -3.02 16.31
N LEU A 454 -17.19 -2.99 15.04
CA LEU A 454 -16.06 -3.76 14.53
C LEU A 454 -14.78 -3.44 15.30
N ILE A 455 -14.44 -2.14 15.44
CA ILE A 455 -13.22 -1.70 16.14
C ILE A 455 -13.23 -2.16 17.59
N LYS A 456 -14.36 -1.99 18.29
CA LYS A 456 -14.48 -2.43 19.68
C LYS A 456 -14.26 -3.93 19.82
N PHE A 457 -14.98 -4.73 19.04
CA PHE A 457 -14.88 -6.18 19.07
C PHE A 457 -13.47 -6.66 18.70
N GLY A 458 -12.87 -6.07 17.66
CA GLY A 458 -11.52 -6.42 17.22
C GLY A 458 -10.46 -6.12 18.29
N LYS A 459 -10.53 -4.94 18.92
CA LYS A 459 -9.63 -4.60 20.04
C LYS A 459 -9.75 -5.58 21.20
N ASP A 460 -10.99 -5.93 21.59
CA ASP A 460 -11.25 -6.90 22.65
C ASP A 460 -10.65 -8.29 22.29
N LYS A 461 -10.71 -8.70 21.02
CA LYS A 461 -10.11 -9.94 20.53
C LYS A 461 -8.58 -9.90 20.55
N VAL A 462 -7.95 -8.82 20.09
CA VAL A 462 -6.50 -8.67 20.13
C VAL A 462 -6.00 -8.69 21.58
N GLU A 463 -6.71 -8.03 22.51
CA GLU A 463 -6.39 -8.07 23.94
C GLU A 463 -6.48 -9.48 24.50
N GLN A 464 -7.54 -10.25 24.17
CA GLN A 464 -7.68 -11.66 24.58
C GLN A 464 -6.50 -12.50 24.08
N VAL A 465 -6.09 -12.34 22.82
CA VAL A 465 -4.93 -13.04 22.24
C VAL A 465 -3.64 -12.68 22.99
N MET A 466 -3.42 -11.39 23.28
CA MET A 466 -2.25 -10.95 24.04
C MET A 466 -2.20 -11.52 25.46
N ARG A 467 -3.34 -11.52 26.18
CA ARG A 467 -3.42 -12.12 27.52
C ARG A 467 -3.20 -13.62 27.48
N ALA A 468 -3.78 -14.29 26.50
CA ALA A 468 -3.56 -15.74 26.31
C ALA A 468 -2.10 -16.06 25.96
N ALA A 469 -1.38 -15.12 25.34
CA ALA A 469 0.05 -15.22 25.11
C ALA A 469 0.92 -14.92 26.36
N GLY A 470 0.32 -14.46 27.47
CA GLY A 470 1.01 -14.15 28.72
C GLY A 470 1.34 -12.67 28.95
N ALA A 471 0.70 -11.75 28.23
CA ALA A 471 0.87 -10.32 28.47
C ALA A 471 0.38 -9.92 29.87
N GLN A 472 1.25 -9.27 30.63
CA GLN A 472 0.99 -8.76 31.98
C GLN A 472 0.31 -7.38 31.95
N GLU A 473 0.66 -6.58 30.96
CA GLU A 473 0.22 -5.20 30.78
C GLU A 473 -0.14 -4.97 29.33
N ILE A 474 -1.24 -4.23 29.06
CA ILE A 474 -1.70 -3.93 27.70
C ILE A 474 -1.94 -2.44 27.54
N VAL A 475 -1.53 -1.89 26.40
CA VAL A 475 -1.74 -0.51 25.97
C VAL A 475 -2.33 -0.53 24.57
N GLN A 476 -3.33 0.32 24.33
CA GLN A 476 -4.00 0.42 23.04
C GLN A 476 -3.82 1.82 22.47
N GLU A 477 -3.45 1.91 21.20
CA GLU A 477 -3.37 3.15 20.44
C GLU A 477 -4.33 3.08 19.25
N ALA A 478 -5.18 4.10 19.12
CA ALA A 478 -6.02 4.26 17.95
C ALA A 478 -5.18 4.76 16.77
N ARG A 479 -5.28 4.09 15.63
CA ARG A 479 -4.58 4.46 14.41
C ARG A 479 -5.42 4.07 13.19
N TYR A 480 -5.21 4.80 12.10
CA TYR A 480 -5.76 4.47 10.79
C TYR A 480 -4.62 4.27 9.79
N ALA A 481 -4.81 3.35 8.88
CA ALA A 481 -3.82 3.02 7.84
C ALA A 481 -4.51 2.73 6.50
N HIS A 482 -3.73 2.48 5.46
CA HIS A 482 -4.19 1.96 4.18
C HIS A 482 -5.37 2.76 3.60
N LEU A 483 -5.19 4.09 3.42
CA LEU A 483 -6.23 4.92 2.84
C LEU A 483 -6.48 4.52 1.39
N VAL A 484 -7.73 4.24 1.06
CA VAL A 484 -8.20 3.86 -0.28
C VAL A 484 -9.57 4.51 -0.57
N GLY A 485 -10.05 4.42 -1.80
CA GLY A 485 -11.27 5.13 -2.20
C GLY A 485 -10.99 6.59 -2.57
N GLY A 486 -12.03 7.31 -2.97
CA GLY A 486 -11.93 8.70 -3.47
C GLY A 486 -12.08 8.86 -4.98
N ALA A 487 -11.91 7.77 -5.75
CA ALA A 487 -12.20 7.73 -7.20
C ALA A 487 -12.66 6.32 -7.61
N ARG A 488 -13.57 5.74 -6.83
CA ARG A 488 -13.91 4.31 -6.90
C ARG A 488 -14.32 3.84 -8.29
N MET A 489 -13.95 2.60 -8.62
CA MET A 489 -14.43 1.93 -9.82
C MET A 489 -15.85 1.39 -9.64
N GLY A 490 -16.58 1.27 -10.74
CA GLY A 490 -17.91 0.69 -10.76
C GLY A 490 -18.47 0.58 -12.17
N ARG A 491 -19.64 -0.06 -12.30
CA ARG A 491 -20.33 -0.22 -13.60
C ARG A 491 -21.25 0.96 -13.91
N ASP A 492 -21.78 1.59 -12.87
CA ASP A 492 -22.73 2.70 -12.99
C ASP A 492 -21.98 4.03 -12.97
N PRO A 493 -21.93 4.77 -14.10
CA PRO A 493 -21.24 6.06 -14.16
C PRO A 493 -21.84 7.12 -13.23
N ALA A 494 -23.08 6.97 -12.76
CA ALA A 494 -23.67 7.87 -11.79
C ALA A 494 -23.20 7.62 -10.35
N LYS A 495 -22.50 6.51 -10.11
CA LYS A 495 -22.05 6.08 -8.77
C LYS A 495 -20.55 5.78 -8.67
N SER A 496 -19.81 5.99 -9.74
CA SER A 496 -18.39 5.69 -9.82
C SER A 496 -17.67 6.68 -10.73
N VAL A 497 -16.36 6.82 -10.54
CA VAL A 497 -15.51 7.70 -11.34
C VAL A 497 -14.93 6.95 -12.53
N VAL A 498 -14.55 5.69 -12.34
CA VAL A 498 -13.89 4.88 -13.35
C VAL A 498 -14.57 3.53 -13.56
N ASP A 499 -14.35 2.94 -14.72
CA ASP A 499 -14.77 1.59 -15.07
C ASP A 499 -13.83 0.53 -14.46
N CYS A 500 -14.05 -0.73 -14.79
CA CYS A 500 -13.28 -1.87 -14.28
C CYS A 500 -11.81 -1.92 -14.75
N TYR A 501 -11.39 -1.04 -15.65
CA TYR A 501 -10.01 -0.90 -16.12
C TYR A 501 -9.36 0.42 -15.68
N GLY A 502 -10.02 1.15 -14.78
CA GLY A 502 -9.54 2.45 -14.30
C GLY A 502 -9.76 3.59 -15.28
N ARG A 503 -10.46 3.39 -16.42
CA ARG A 503 -10.79 4.45 -17.34
C ARG A 503 -11.94 5.29 -16.79
N THR A 504 -11.81 6.62 -16.81
CA THR A 504 -12.90 7.49 -16.36
C THR A 504 -14.14 7.33 -17.25
N HIS A 505 -15.33 7.35 -16.64
CA HIS A 505 -16.59 7.28 -17.39
C HIS A 505 -16.79 8.52 -18.28
N ASP A 506 -16.24 9.64 -17.90
CA ASP A 506 -16.43 10.93 -18.57
C ASP A 506 -15.48 11.16 -19.73
N ILE A 507 -14.20 10.73 -19.61
CA ILE A 507 -13.12 11.11 -20.53
C ILE A 507 -12.36 9.86 -20.96
N ALA A 508 -12.36 9.58 -22.26
CA ALA A 508 -11.93 8.30 -22.83
C ALA A 508 -10.43 8.00 -22.70
N ASN A 509 -9.56 9.02 -22.61
CA ASN A 509 -8.12 8.88 -22.51
C ASN A 509 -7.56 9.35 -21.15
N LEU A 510 -8.42 9.42 -20.13
CA LEU A 510 -8.03 9.67 -18.74
C LEU A 510 -8.31 8.44 -17.89
N PHE A 511 -7.31 8.02 -17.13
CA PHE A 511 -7.35 6.84 -16.28
C PHE A 511 -6.99 7.21 -14.85
N VAL A 512 -7.54 6.47 -13.88
CA VAL A 512 -7.08 6.46 -12.48
C VAL A 512 -6.67 5.04 -12.16
N CYS A 513 -5.47 4.88 -11.63
CA CYS A 513 -4.95 3.56 -11.28
C CYS A 513 -4.06 3.62 -10.05
N ASP A 514 -4.70 3.59 -8.88
CA ASP A 514 -4.07 3.52 -7.56
C ASP A 514 -5.10 3.08 -6.51
N GLY A 515 -4.80 3.24 -5.22
CA GLY A 515 -5.73 2.88 -4.15
C GLY A 515 -7.05 3.67 -4.15
N SER A 516 -7.12 4.83 -4.85
CA SER A 516 -8.34 5.63 -4.91
C SER A 516 -9.46 4.94 -5.71
N MET A 517 -9.12 4.03 -6.62
CA MET A 517 -10.12 3.32 -7.43
C MET A 517 -10.80 2.14 -6.72
N LEU A 518 -10.34 1.73 -5.54
CA LEU A 518 -10.91 0.61 -4.81
C LEU A 518 -12.34 0.92 -4.33
N PRO A 519 -13.34 0.07 -4.66
CA PRO A 519 -14.73 0.24 -4.19
C PRO A 519 -14.90 -0.05 -2.71
N THR A 520 -14.09 -0.98 -2.17
CA THR A 520 -14.08 -1.45 -0.79
C THR A 520 -12.65 -1.72 -0.36
N GLN A 521 -12.42 -1.85 0.94
CA GLN A 521 -11.07 -1.85 1.50
C GLN A 521 -10.52 -3.25 1.79
N GLY A 522 -11.40 -4.22 2.13
CA GLY A 522 -11.01 -5.51 2.68
C GLY A 522 -10.32 -5.39 4.05
N SER A 523 -10.15 -6.53 4.72
CA SER A 523 -9.40 -6.60 6.00
C SER A 523 -7.94 -7.01 5.80
N ALA A 524 -7.41 -6.84 4.58
CA ALA A 524 -6.03 -7.15 4.20
C ALA A 524 -5.25 -5.87 3.82
N ASN A 525 -3.93 -5.97 3.81
CA ASN A 525 -3.06 -4.88 3.34
C ASN A 525 -3.24 -4.69 1.82
N PRO A 526 -3.65 -3.53 1.29
CA PRO A 526 -4.11 -3.40 -0.10
C PRO A 526 -2.99 -3.30 -1.14
N GLY A 527 -1.72 -3.26 -0.72
CA GLY A 527 -0.59 -2.97 -1.61
C GLY A 527 -0.47 -3.93 -2.80
N LEU A 528 -0.60 -5.25 -2.57
CA LEU A 528 -0.58 -6.26 -3.64
C LEU A 528 -1.79 -6.09 -4.58
N THR A 529 -2.98 -5.85 -4.04
CA THR A 529 -4.21 -5.64 -4.81
C THR A 529 -4.10 -4.41 -5.72
N ILE A 530 -3.57 -3.30 -5.20
CA ILE A 530 -3.32 -2.08 -5.98
C ILE A 530 -2.37 -2.36 -7.15
N GLN A 531 -1.29 -3.10 -6.92
CA GLN A 531 -0.34 -3.45 -7.96
C GLN A 531 -0.92 -4.45 -8.98
N ALA A 532 -1.74 -5.40 -8.53
CA ALA A 532 -2.44 -6.33 -9.42
C ALA A 532 -3.43 -5.60 -10.34
N LEU A 533 -4.16 -4.62 -9.81
CA LEU A 533 -5.03 -3.74 -10.61
C LEU A 533 -4.20 -2.93 -11.62
N ALA A 534 -3.02 -2.43 -11.22
CA ALA A 534 -2.13 -1.68 -12.12
C ALA A 534 -1.63 -2.57 -13.28
N ALA A 535 -1.23 -3.81 -12.99
CA ALA A 535 -0.83 -4.75 -14.02
C ALA A 535 -1.98 -5.07 -15.00
N ARG A 536 -3.20 -5.27 -14.47
CA ARG A 536 -4.40 -5.51 -15.26
C ARG A 536 -4.78 -4.29 -16.12
N THR A 537 -4.70 -3.10 -15.55
CA THR A 537 -4.94 -1.85 -16.28
C THR A 537 -3.90 -1.65 -17.39
N ALA A 538 -2.61 -1.96 -17.13
CA ALA A 538 -1.57 -1.88 -18.15
C ALA A 538 -1.86 -2.82 -19.34
N ASP A 539 -2.26 -4.06 -19.10
CA ASP A 539 -2.61 -5.00 -20.17
C ASP A 539 -3.79 -4.49 -21.01
N TYR A 540 -4.77 -3.85 -20.38
CA TYR A 540 -5.86 -3.19 -21.10
C TYR A 540 -5.35 -2.01 -21.93
N LEU A 541 -4.52 -1.12 -21.38
CA LEU A 541 -3.93 0.02 -22.06
C LEU A 541 -3.12 -0.42 -23.28
N ILE A 542 -2.33 -1.46 -23.17
CA ILE A 542 -1.53 -2.05 -24.25
C ILE A 542 -2.45 -2.58 -25.37
N SER A 543 -3.42 -3.40 -25.01
CA SER A 543 -4.32 -4.06 -25.97
C SER A 543 -5.27 -3.08 -26.67
N GLN A 544 -5.66 -2.00 -26.02
CA GLN A 544 -6.62 -1.01 -26.50
C GLN A 544 -5.98 0.30 -26.95
N SER A 545 -4.66 0.40 -27.02
CA SER A 545 -3.92 1.64 -27.28
C SER A 545 -4.39 2.36 -28.53
N ALA A 546 -4.59 1.64 -29.65
CA ALA A 546 -5.06 2.23 -30.90
C ALA A 546 -6.42 2.92 -30.75
N THR A 547 -7.33 2.33 -29.98
CA THR A 547 -8.65 2.90 -29.68
C THR A 547 -8.53 4.08 -28.73
N ILE A 548 -7.77 3.93 -27.64
CA ILE A 548 -7.56 4.99 -26.63
C ILE A 548 -6.98 6.25 -27.27
N PHE A 549 -6.06 6.10 -28.23
CA PHE A 549 -5.39 7.25 -28.85
C PHE A 549 -6.22 7.95 -29.94
N ARG A 550 -7.18 7.27 -30.58
CA ARG A 550 -7.88 7.76 -31.77
C ARG A 550 -9.37 7.98 -31.62
N SER A 551 -10.03 7.37 -30.63
CA SER A 551 -11.50 7.33 -30.62
C SER A 551 -12.11 8.62 -30.09
N ASP A 552 -13.18 9.05 -30.76
CA ASP A 552 -14.22 9.82 -30.11
C ASP A 552 -15.11 8.89 -29.27
N ARG A 553 -15.92 9.51 -28.39
CA ARG A 553 -16.74 8.91 -27.33
C ARG A 553 -17.64 7.75 -27.76
N ARG A 554 -17.89 7.54 -29.06
CA ARG A 554 -18.95 6.65 -29.57
C ARG A 554 -18.58 5.18 -29.61
N ASP A 555 -17.29 4.82 -29.63
CA ASP A 555 -16.86 3.43 -29.88
C ASP A 555 -16.32 2.69 -28.62
N MET A 556 -16.43 3.29 -27.45
CA MET A 556 -15.78 2.77 -26.24
C MET A 556 -16.75 2.05 -25.31
N THR A 557 -17.52 1.12 -25.81
CA THR A 557 -18.19 0.13 -24.96
C THR A 557 -17.12 -0.76 -24.33
N PRO A 558 -17.01 -0.87 -22.99
CA PRO A 558 -16.10 -1.82 -22.37
C PRO A 558 -16.36 -3.22 -22.96
N PRO A 559 -15.33 -3.98 -23.32
CA PRO A 559 -15.56 -5.37 -23.70
C PRO A 559 -16.31 -6.06 -22.56
N PRO A 560 -17.26 -6.95 -22.89
CA PRO A 560 -18.02 -7.65 -21.86
C PRO A 560 -17.05 -8.39 -20.96
N VAL A 561 -17.09 -8.10 -19.67
CA VAL A 561 -16.38 -8.90 -18.66
C VAL A 561 -16.88 -10.32 -18.82
N ARG A 562 -16.02 -11.24 -19.26
CA ARG A 562 -16.36 -12.67 -19.29
C ARG A 562 -16.67 -13.07 -17.86
N ARG A 563 -17.94 -13.30 -17.55
CA ARG A 563 -18.34 -14.02 -16.36
C ARG A 563 -17.89 -15.47 -16.56
N GLU A 564 -16.71 -15.82 -16.13
CA GLU A 564 -16.48 -17.17 -15.68
C GLU A 564 -17.23 -17.27 -14.36
N LEU A 565 -18.34 -18.00 -14.40
CA LEU A 565 -19.13 -18.29 -13.21
C LEU A 565 -18.19 -18.91 -12.19
N SER A 566 -18.20 -18.40 -10.96
CA SER A 566 -17.55 -19.07 -9.83
C SER A 566 -17.90 -20.56 -9.91
N PRO A 567 -16.95 -21.47 -9.77
CA PRO A 567 -17.26 -22.89 -9.85
C PRO A 567 -18.39 -23.20 -8.86
N PRO A 568 -19.46 -23.88 -9.30
CA PRO A 568 -20.59 -24.18 -8.44
C PRO A 568 -20.11 -25.07 -7.29
N GLY A 569 -20.20 -24.57 -6.05
CA GLY A 569 -20.06 -25.40 -4.87
C GLY A 569 -18.95 -25.07 -3.87
N THR A 570 -18.38 -23.88 -3.84
CA THR A 570 -17.47 -23.49 -2.74
C THR A 570 -18.19 -22.78 -1.60
N HIS A 571 -19.27 -23.40 -1.09
CA HIS A 571 -19.58 -23.29 0.32
C HIS A 571 -18.60 -24.23 1.03
N GLY A 572 -17.44 -23.72 1.43
CA GLY A 572 -16.42 -24.52 2.08
C GLY A 572 -16.95 -25.14 3.36
N PRO A 573 -16.73 -26.45 3.59
CA PRO A 573 -16.83 -27.01 4.92
C PRO A 573 -15.83 -26.25 5.80
N GLY A 574 -16.22 -25.96 7.03
CA GLY A 574 -15.38 -25.25 7.99
C GLY A 574 -13.96 -25.79 7.98
N VAL A 575 -12.98 -24.88 7.94
CA VAL A 575 -11.54 -25.19 7.93
C VAL A 575 -11.26 -26.27 8.98
N PRO A 576 -10.59 -27.39 8.64
CA PRO A 576 -10.22 -28.38 9.63
C PRO A 576 -9.33 -27.71 10.67
N ARG A 577 -9.73 -27.76 11.94
CA ARG A 577 -8.88 -27.33 13.04
C ARG A 577 -7.62 -28.19 13.01
N LEU A 578 -6.48 -27.60 12.68
CA LEU A 578 -5.17 -28.24 12.85
C LEU A 578 -4.89 -28.31 14.35
N ALA A 579 -5.41 -29.37 14.99
CA ALA A 579 -4.85 -29.86 16.22
C ALA A 579 -3.65 -30.74 15.83
N ASN A 580 -2.48 -30.39 16.34
CA ASN A 580 -1.23 -31.14 16.29
C ASN A 580 -0.45 -31.09 14.96
N ILE A 581 0.40 -30.09 14.79
CA ILE A 581 1.82 -30.24 14.43
C ILE A 581 2.63 -29.26 15.28
#